data_7f8dcf85d1b370a9bb83537539fcea40
#
_entry.id   7f8dcf85d1b370a9bb83537539fcea40
#
_cell.length_a   1.000
_cell.length_b   1.000
_cell.length_c   1.000
_cell.angle_alpha   90.00
_cell.angle_beta   90.00
_cell.angle_gamma   90.00
#
_symmetry.space_group_name_H-M   'P 1'
#
loop_
_entity.id
_entity.type
_entity.pdbx_description
1 polymer ?
#
loop_
_entity_poly.entity_id
_entity_poly.type
_entity_poly.pdbx_seq_one_letter_code
_entity_poly.pdbx_strand_id
1 'polypeptide(L)'
;PTRRSSDLNLAVHNLEQAYDTKPLSYKEEDVKLSHFDIAFEHVDFSYNKQADVLTDISFFAKENSVTALIGPSGSGKSTVANLIARFWDVSKGTIRIGGKDIKDLNPDGLLHYISEVFQENTLLSDTIYNNIKAGRENATEEEIIEAAKAARCHEFIEKLPEGYQTRLSEGGNTLSGGEKQRIAIARAILKNAPILLLDESTASLDADNEAKINQALDRLMKGKTVFVIAHRLNTIQNADQIILLNQGRIEEMGTHTELLAKKGHYYEMVQEQEKAKKWIVNGA
;
A
#
# COMPACT_ATOMS: atom_id res chain seq x y z
N PRO A 1 5.64 28.20 -35.52
CA PRO A 1 6.43 27.26 -34.73
C PRO A 1 6.18 25.84 -35.21
N THR A 2 7.25 25.13 -35.57
CA THR A 2 7.18 23.72 -35.96
C THR A 2 6.82 22.86 -34.75
N ARG A 3 6.09 21.73 -34.93
CA ARG A 3 5.70 20.78 -33.85
C ARG A 3 6.87 20.50 -32.87
N ARG A 4 8.11 20.40 -33.39
CA ARG A 4 9.32 20.17 -32.56
C ARG A 4 9.65 21.31 -31.58
N SER A 5 9.35 22.55 -31.90
CA SER A 5 9.61 23.68 -31.00
C SER A 5 8.58 23.78 -29.88
N SER A 6 7.32 23.37 -30.14
CA SER A 6 6.28 23.30 -29.10
C SER A 6 6.54 22.17 -28.12
N ASP A 7 7.01 21.01 -28.60
CA ASP A 7 7.34 19.85 -27.75
C ASP A 7 8.57 20.16 -26.85
N LEU A 8 9.58 20.84 -27.41
CA LEU A 8 10.74 21.29 -26.63
C LEU A 8 10.37 22.32 -25.56
N ASN A 9 9.52 23.30 -25.90
CA ASN A 9 9.06 24.30 -24.93
C ASN A 9 8.21 23.65 -23.83
N LEU A 10 7.39 22.67 -24.15
CA LEU A 10 6.62 21.91 -23.15
C LEU A 10 7.57 21.10 -22.24
N ALA A 11 8.57 20.44 -22.81
CA ALA A 11 9.56 19.69 -22.01
C ALA A 11 10.38 20.60 -21.10
N VAL A 12 10.82 21.76 -21.59
CA VAL A 12 11.52 22.78 -20.77
C VAL A 12 10.62 23.30 -19.66
N HIS A 13 9.38 23.62 -19.97
CA HIS A 13 8.42 24.09 -18.96
C HIS A 13 8.13 23.05 -17.88
N ASN A 14 8.00 21.77 -18.26
CA ASN A 14 7.83 20.67 -17.30
C ASN A 14 9.07 20.48 -16.42
N LEU A 15 10.28 20.62 -16.99
CA LEU A 15 11.53 20.61 -16.23
C LEU A 15 11.62 21.79 -15.26
N GLU A 16 11.31 23.01 -15.70
CA GLU A 16 11.27 24.19 -14.83
C GLU A 16 10.29 24.00 -13.67
N GLN A 17 9.07 23.50 -13.93
CA GLN A 17 8.10 23.17 -12.88
C GLN A 17 8.64 22.12 -11.89
N ALA A 18 9.35 21.09 -12.38
CA ALA A 18 9.94 20.06 -11.52
C ALA A 18 11.07 20.65 -10.64
N TYR A 19 11.90 21.54 -11.19
CA TYR A 19 12.95 22.23 -10.42
C TYR A 19 12.41 23.24 -9.40
N ASP A 20 11.28 23.88 -9.69
CA ASP A 20 10.64 24.85 -8.79
C ASP A 20 9.84 24.16 -7.67
N THR A 21 9.68 22.84 -7.72
CA THR A 21 9.00 22.07 -6.67
C THR A 21 9.84 22.12 -5.39
N LYS A 22 9.31 22.75 -4.35
CA LYS A 22 9.98 22.80 -3.05
C LYS A 22 9.93 21.44 -2.38
N PRO A 23 11.04 20.93 -1.83
CA PRO A 23 11.03 19.71 -1.04
C PRO A 23 10.15 19.86 0.19
N LEU A 24 9.64 18.74 0.70
CA LEU A 24 8.88 18.72 1.96
C LEU A 24 9.77 19.24 3.10
N SER A 25 9.26 20.19 3.87
CA SER A 25 9.97 20.73 5.02
C SER A 25 9.77 19.83 6.24
N TYR A 26 10.77 19.69 7.10
CA TYR A 26 10.71 18.96 8.35
C TYR A 26 11.53 19.65 9.44
N LYS A 27 11.31 19.26 10.71
CA LYS A 27 12.00 19.79 11.88
C LYS A 27 12.93 18.75 12.52
N GLU A 28 12.54 17.47 12.50
CA GLU A 28 13.29 16.38 13.09
C GLU A 28 14.02 15.59 11.99
N GLU A 29 15.36 15.66 11.97
CA GLU A 29 16.19 14.86 11.04
C GLU A 29 16.21 13.39 11.45
N ASP A 30 16.43 13.11 12.73
CA ASP A 30 16.50 11.75 13.28
C ASP A 30 15.14 11.29 13.78
N VAL A 31 14.41 10.56 12.94
CA VAL A 31 13.07 10.08 13.24
C VAL A 31 13.13 8.91 14.22
N LYS A 32 12.59 9.13 15.44
CA LYS A 32 12.46 8.10 16.47
C LYS A 32 11.01 7.94 16.87
N LEU A 33 10.42 6.80 16.49
CA LEU A 33 9.07 6.40 16.85
C LEU A 33 9.13 5.21 17.82
N SER A 34 8.38 5.30 18.92
CA SER A 34 8.25 4.22 19.92
C SER A 34 6.92 3.49 19.83
N HIS A 35 5.93 4.10 19.17
CA HIS A 35 4.61 3.57 18.93
C HIS A 35 4.21 3.79 17.47
N PHE A 36 3.29 2.96 16.98
CA PHE A 36 2.93 2.92 15.57
C PHE A 36 1.41 2.99 15.35
N ASP A 37 0.70 3.56 16.30
CA ASP A 37 -0.68 4.01 16.10
C ASP A 37 -0.71 5.20 15.14
N ILE A 38 -1.79 5.32 14.36
CA ILE A 38 -1.93 6.37 13.35
C ILE A 38 -3.24 7.11 13.61
N ALA A 39 -3.14 8.44 13.73
CA ALA A 39 -4.28 9.33 13.90
C ALA A 39 -4.38 10.32 12.74
N PHE A 40 -5.57 10.45 12.18
CA PHE A 40 -5.97 11.53 11.28
C PHE A 40 -6.90 12.47 12.05
N GLU A 41 -6.60 13.75 12.04
CA GLU A 41 -7.32 14.79 12.79
C GLU A 41 -7.76 15.89 11.81
N HIS A 42 -9.05 15.88 11.41
CA HIS A 42 -9.68 16.86 10.51
C HIS A 42 -8.87 17.12 9.23
N VAL A 43 -8.46 16.04 8.54
CA VAL A 43 -7.59 16.11 7.38
C VAL A 43 -8.36 16.45 6.11
N ASP A 44 -7.98 17.59 5.48
CA ASP A 44 -8.34 17.93 4.11
C ASP A 44 -7.13 17.75 3.20
N PHE A 45 -7.33 17.25 1.98
CA PHE A 45 -6.26 17.09 1.01
C PHE A 45 -6.71 17.29 -0.44
N SER A 46 -5.85 17.96 -1.21
CA SER A 46 -6.00 18.18 -2.65
C SER A 46 -4.62 18.15 -3.32
N TYR A 47 -4.48 17.43 -4.45
CA TYR A 47 -3.21 17.37 -5.20
C TYR A 47 -2.84 18.68 -5.88
N ASN A 48 -3.82 19.44 -6.35
CA ASN A 48 -3.61 20.62 -7.20
C ASN A 48 -4.34 21.88 -6.73
N LYS A 49 -4.87 21.88 -5.52
CA LYS A 49 -5.65 22.98 -4.91
C LYS A 49 -6.94 23.35 -5.69
N GLN A 50 -7.36 22.54 -6.66
CA GLN A 50 -8.57 22.79 -7.45
C GLN A 50 -9.80 22.03 -6.96
N ALA A 51 -9.59 20.77 -6.50
CA ALA A 51 -10.66 19.95 -5.97
C ALA A 51 -10.14 19.14 -4.78
N ASP A 52 -10.91 19.12 -3.70
CA ASP A 52 -10.58 18.32 -2.52
C ASP A 52 -10.79 16.83 -2.85
N VAL A 53 -9.76 16.04 -2.60
CA VAL A 53 -9.78 14.57 -2.73
C VAL A 53 -10.21 13.95 -1.42
N LEU A 54 -9.81 14.55 -0.29
CA LEU A 54 -10.22 14.16 1.05
C LEU A 54 -10.75 15.40 1.78
N THR A 55 -11.83 15.24 2.54
CA THR A 55 -12.47 16.30 3.29
C THR A 55 -12.86 15.83 4.68
N ASP A 56 -12.33 16.49 5.70
CA ASP A 56 -12.61 16.27 7.12
C ASP A 56 -12.44 14.80 7.56
N ILE A 57 -11.34 14.17 7.12
CA ILE A 57 -11.01 12.80 7.49
C ILE A 57 -10.47 12.77 8.91
N SER A 58 -11.17 12.05 9.79
CA SER A 58 -10.77 11.86 11.19
C SER A 58 -10.97 10.40 11.60
N PHE A 59 -9.90 9.72 11.99
CA PHE A 59 -9.94 8.37 12.55
C PHE A 59 -8.68 8.07 13.36
N PHE A 60 -8.75 7.01 14.15
CA PHE A 60 -7.61 6.47 14.89
C PHE A 60 -7.45 4.98 14.57
N ALA A 61 -6.27 4.60 14.11
CA ALA A 61 -5.88 3.22 13.87
C ALA A 61 -4.89 2.79 14.96
N LYS A 62 -5.29 1.79 15.73
CA LYS A 62 -4.51 1.28 16.84
C LYS A 62 -3.24 0.56 16.36
N GLU A 63 -2.16 0.68 17.13
CA GLU A 63 -0.95 -0.11 16.91
C GLU A 63 -1.26 -1.61 16.92
N ASN A 64 -0.57 -2.36 16.04
CA ASN A 64 -0.74 -3.82 15.87
C ASN A 64 -2.17 -4.24 15.51
N SER A 65 -2.90 -3.43 14.78
CA SER A 65 -4.24 -3.72 14.27
C SER A 65 -4.33 -3.60 12.76
N VAL A 66 -5.36 -4.18 12.18
CA VAL A 66 -5.66 -4.13 10.74
C VAL A 66 -6.81 -3.16 10.51
N THR A 67 -6.53 -2.09 9.76
CA THR A 67 -7.55 -1.13 9.30
C THR A 67 -7.81 -1.34 7.82
N ALA A 68 -9.03 -1.73 7.45
CA ALA A 68 -9.46 -1.91 6.08
C ALA A 68 -10.09 -0.63 5.53
N LEU A 69 -9.53 -0.10 4.43
CA LEU A 69 -10.10 1.00 3.66
C LEU A 69 -10.91 0.42 2.51
N ILE A 70 -12.20 0.71 2.47
CA ILE A 70 -13.12 0.27 1.43
C ILE A 70 -13.87 1.45 0.82
N GLY A 71 -14.52 1.23 -0.32
CA GLY A 71 -15.31 2.25 -1.02
C GLY A 71 -15.10 2.21 -2.53
N PRO A 72 -15.86 2.99 -3.30
CA PRO A 72 -15.79 3.02 -4.76
C PRO A 72 -14.43 3.51 -5.27
N SER A 73 -14.15 3.26 -6.56
CA SER A 73 -12.96 3.82 -7.20
C SER A 73 -13.01 5.36 -7.14
N GLY A 74 -11.85 5.97 -6.87
CA GLY A 74 -11.76 7.43 -6.73
C GLY A 74 -12.23 8.00 -5.39
N SER A 75 -12.62 7.17 -4.41
CA SER A 75 -13.06 7.66 -3.08
C SER A 75 -11.95 8.21 -2.19
N GLY A 76 -10.68 8.10 -2.58
CA GLY A 76 -9.54 8.62 -1.81
C GLY A 76 -8.72 7.58 -1.03
N LYS A 77 -8.98 6.27 -1.18
CA LYS A 77 -8.28 5.20 -0.44
C LYS A 77 -6.75 5.23 -0.62
N SER A 78 -6.28 5.25 -1.85
CA SER A 78 -4.84 5.31 -2.15
C SER A 78 -4.24 6.65 -1.70
N THR A 79 -5.03 7.73 -1.69
CA THR A 79 -4.59 9.02 -1.16
C THR A 79 -4.34 8.95 0.35
N VAL A 80 -5.19 8.25 1.13
CA VAL A 80 -4.95 8.03 2.57
C VAL A 80 -3.63 7.28 2.78
N ALA A 81 -3.36 6.21 2.02
CA ALA A 81 -2.10 5.48 2.11
C ALA A 81 -0.88 6.37 1.77
N ASN A 82 -0.95 7.15 0.70
CA ASN A 82 0.10 8.09 0.28
C ASN A 82 0.37 9.17 1.33
N LEU A 83 -0.67 9.62 2.05
CA LEU A 83 -0.52 10.61 3.12
C LEU A 83 0.11 10.00 4.37
N ILE A 84 -0.18 8.72 4.70
CA ILE A 84 0.51 8.00 5.79
C ILE A 84 2.01 7.89 5.49
N ALA A 85 2.38 7.57 4.24
CA ALA A 85 3.76 7.51 3.78
C ALA A 85 4.41 8.91 3.66
N ARG A 86 3.63 9.97 3.83
CA ARG A 86 4.07 11.36 3.65
C ARG A 86 4.67 11.63 2.27
N PHE A 87 4.13 11.03 1.22
CA PHE A 87 4.47 11.46 -0.15
C PHE A 87 3.92 12.86 -0.47
N TRP A 88 2.97 13.33 0.33
CA TRP A 88 2.35 14.65 0.27
C TRP A 88 2.06 15.16 1.67
N ASP A 89 2.14 16.48 1.87
CA ASP A 89 1.64 17.12 3.09
C ASP A 89 0.14 17.45 2.94
N VAL A 90 -0.60 17.34 4.04
CA VAL A 90 -2.04 17.65 4.09
C VAL A 90 -2.31 19.14 3.86
N SER A 91 -3.45 19.48 3.27
CA SER A 91 -3.89 20.86 3.05
C SER A 91 -4.36 21.50 4.36
N LYS A 92 -5.07 20.73 5.21
CA LYS A 92 -5.47 21.11 6.57
C LYS A 92 -5.47 19.87 7.46
N GLY A 93 -5.56 20.09 8.76
CA GLY A 93 -5.54 19.03 9.76
C GLY A 93 -4.15 18.50 10.02
N THR A 94 -4.09 17.34 10.70
CA THR A 94 -2.83 16.75 11.15
C THR A 94 -2.89 15.23 11.01
N ILE A 95 -1.77 14.63 10.62
CA ILE A 95 -1.56 13.17 10.67
C ILE A 95 -0.47 12.91 11.70
N ARG A 96 -0.74 12.02 12.65
CA ARG A 96 0.22 11.62 13.68
C ARG A 96 0.53 10.14 13.59
N ILE A 97 1.79 9.78 13.81
CA ILE A 97 2.24 8.40 14.00
C ILE A 97 2.98 8.34 15.34
N GLY A 98 2.53 7.45 16.25
CA GLY A 98 3.09 7.36 17.59
C GLY A 98 3.02 8.70 18.35
N GLY A 99 1.94 9.45 18.14
CA GLY A 99 1.70 10.77 18.74
C GLY A 99 2.48 11.93 18.12
N LYS A 100 3.45 11.68 17.20
CA LYS A 100 4.21 12.73 16.50
C LYS A 100 3.51 13.15 15.22
N ASP A 101 3.49 14.46 14.94
CA ASP A 101 3.04 14.99 13.67
C ASP A 101 4.03 14.60 12.57
N ILE A 102 3.58 13.84 11.54
CA ILE A 102 4.45 13.38 10.47
C ILE A 102 5.05 14.53 9.67
N LYS A 103 4.42 15.69 9.66
CA LYS A 103 4.90 16.89 8.96
C LYS A 103 6.23 17.42 9.56
N ASP A 104 6.48 17.13 10.83
CA ASP A 104 7.71 17.52 11.50
C ASP A 104 8.88 16.56 11.28
N LEU A 105 8.61 15.33 10.81
CA LEU A 105 9.59 14.25 10.65
C LEU A 105 10.26 14.30 9.27
N ASN A 106 11.54 13.90 9.19
CA ASN A 106 12.19 13.67 7.89
C ASN A 106 11.44 12.57 7.12
N PRO A 107 10.98 12.79 5.87
CA PRO A 107 10.26 11.80 5.09
C PRO A 107 11.02 10.49 4.89
N ASP A 108 12.31 10.55 4.56
CA ASP A 108 13.14 9.36 4.36
C ASP A 108 13.29 8.56 5.66
N GLY A 109 13.47 9.24 6.80
CA GLY A 109 13.51 8.63 8.12
C GLY A 109 12.17 7.97 8.49
N LEU A 110 11.03 8.59 8.14
CA LEU A 110 9.71 8.02 8.35
C LEU A 110 9.50 6.75 7.53
N LEU A 111 9.94 6.73 6.27
CA LEU A 111 9.81 5.57 5.38
C LEU A 111 10.55 4.33 5.89
N HIS A 112 11.53 4.43 6.79
CA HIS A 112 12.11 3.26 7.44
C HIS A 112 11.10 2.46 8.27
N TYR A 113 10.08 3.12 8.81
CA TYR A 113 9.01 2.50 9.61
C TYR A 113 7.83 2.01 8.78
N ILE A 114 7.82 2.21 7.45
CA ILE A 114 6.70 1.89 6.58
C ILE A 114 7.15 0.90 5.50
N SER A 115 6.45 -0.21 5.35
CA SER A 115 6.54 -1.11 4.19
C SER A 115 5.30 -0.96 3.32
N GLU A 116 5.49 -1.04 2.01
CA GLU A 116 4.42 -0.89 1.02
C GLU A 116 4.40 -2.08 0.08
N VAL A 117 3.20 -2.60 -0.17
CA VAL A 117 2.94 -3.60 -1.21
C VAL A 117 1.72 -3.13 -2.00
N PHE A 118 1.97 -2.51 -3.14
CA PHE A 118 0.94 -1.96 -4.01
C PHE A 118 0.59 -2.90 -5.16
N GLN A 119 -0.50 -2.60 -5.87
CA GLN A 119 -0.98 -3.34 -7.02
C GLN A 119 0.06 -3.41 -8.15
N GLU A 120 0.68 -2.29 -8.46
CA GLU A 120 1.78 -2.22 -9.43
C GLU A 120 3.10 -2.57 -8.74
N ASN A 121 3.38 -3.87 -8.68
CA ASN A 121 4.63 -4.35 -8.10
C ASN A 121 5.80 -4.05 -9.05
N THR A 122 6.34 -2.84 -8.96
CA THR A 122 7.51 -2.45 -9.73
C THR A 122 8.74 -3.20 -9.22
N LEU A 123 9.29 -4.05 -10.09
CA LEU A 123 10.58 -4.68 -9.88
C LEU A 123 11.66 -3.90 -10.60
N LEU A 124 12.81 -3.79 -9.94
CA LEU A 124 13.99 -3.13 -10.48
C LEU A 124 14.57 -3.96 -11.62
N SER A 125 15.15 -3.30 -12.64
CA SER A 125 15.90 -3.94 -13.71
C SER A 125 17.25 -4.45 -13.18
N ASP A 126 17.17 -5.47 -12.32
CA ASP A 126 18.32 -6.08 -11.62
C ASP A 126 17.99 -7.56 -11.32
N THR A 127 18.86 -8.25 -10.58
CA THR A 127 18.64 -9.64 -10.20
C THR A 127 17.45 -9.78 -9.23
N ILE A 128 16.84 -10.96 -9.14
CA ILE A 128 15.82 -11.27 -8.12
C ILE A 128 16.41 -11.09 -6.73
N TYR A 129 17.67 -11.50 -6.53
CA TYR A 129 18.40 -11.30 -5.28
C TYR A 129 18.41 -9.83 -4.85
N ASN A 130 18.83 -8.93 -5.73
CA ASN A 130 18.91 -7.50 -5.44
C ASN A 130 17.51 -6.87 -5.26
N ASN A 131 16.51 -7.36 -5.99
CA ASN A 131 15.13 -6.94 -5.80
C ASN A 131 14.59 -7.24 -4.39
N ILE A 132 14.93 -8.39 -3.81
CA ILE A 132 14.55 -8.73 -2.42
C ILE A 132 15.42 -7.95 -1.45
N LYS A 133 16.75 -7.90 -1.67
CA LYS A 133 17.73 -7.20 -0.84
C LYS A 133 17.43 -5.71 -0.68
N ALA A 134 16.78 -5.07 -1.66
CA ALA A 134 16.33 -3.68 -1.59
C ALA A 134 15.42 -3.38 -0.38
N GLY A 135 14.83 -4.42 0.26
CA GLY A 135 14.11 -4.26 1.54
C GLY A 135 15.02 -3.89 2.70
N ARG A 136 16.26 -4.41 2.73
CA ARG A 136 17.26 -4.11 3.76
C ARG A 136 18.67 -4.34 3.21
N GLU A 137 19.41 -3.24 3.02
CA GLU A 137 20.72 -3.24 2.34
C GLU A 137 21.74 -4.18 2.99
N ASN A 138 21.80 -4.22 4.33
CA ASN A 138 22.73 -5.02 5.10
C ASN A 138 22.23 -6.44 5.41
N ALA A 139 21.23 -6.95 4.67
CA ALA A 139 20.71 -8.30 4.86
C ALA A 139 21.73 -9.35 4.38
N THR A 140 21.85 -10.45 5.14
CA THR A 140 22.64 -11.61 4.72
C THR A 140 21.91 -12.42 3.66
N GLU A 141 22.63 -13.32 2.97
CA GLU A 141 22.03 -14.20 1.98
C GLU A 141 20.97 -15.12 2.60
N GLU A 142 21.23 -15.63 3.80
CA GLU A 142 20.29 -16.47 4.55
C GLU A 142 18.99 -15.73 4.85
N GLU A 143 19.07 -14.47 5.28
CA GLU A 143 17.88 -13.64 5.55
C GLU A 143 17.06 -13.37 4.28
N ILE A 144 17.72 -13.17 3.14
CA ILE A 144 17.06 -12.99 1.84
C ILE A 144 16.34 -14.27 1.43
N ILE A 145 16.98 -15.44 1.58
CA ILE A 145 16.37 -16.74 1.27
C ILE A 145 15.19 -17.02 2.21
N GLU A 146 15.31 -16.74 3.51
CA GLU A 146 14.21 -16.92 4.47
C GLU A 146 13.03 -15.98 4.18
N ALA A 147 13.28 -14.73 3.78
CA ALA A 147 12.23 -13.83 3.31
C ALA A 147 11.53 -14.36 2.04
N ALA A 148 12.30 -14.92 1.11
CA ALA A 148 11.76 -15.54 -0.11
C ALA A 148 10.90 -16.78 0.19
N LYS A 149 11.33 -17.66 1.12
CA LYS A 149 10.54 -18.80 1.59
C LYS A 149 9.25 -18.34 2.27
N ALA A 150 9.36 -17.31 3.13
CA ALA A 150 8.22 -16.73 3.82
C ALA A 150 7.18 -16.16 2.86
N ALA A 151 7.63 -15.55 1.75
CA ALA A 151 6.80 -15.02 0.68
C ALA A 151 6.36 -16.06 -0.36
N ARG A 152 6.67 -17.35 -0.18
CA ARG A 152 6.35 -18.41 -1.14
C ARG A 152 6.94 -18.17 -2.54
N CYS A 153 8.09 -17.51 -2.66
CA CYS A 153 8.74 -17.30 -3.94
C CYS A 153 10.02 -18.13 -4.14
N HIS A 154 10.62 -18.67 -3.09
CA HIS A 154 11.82 -19.50 -3.17
C HIS A 154 11.71 -20.66 -4.18
N GLU A 155 10.62 -21.43 -4.11
CA GLU A 155 10.41 -22.60 -4.94
C GLU A 155 10.39 -22.33 -6.46
N PHE A 156 9.82 -21.19 -6.88
CA PHE A 156 9.85 -20.84 -8.30
C PHE A 156 11.19 -20.22 -8.71
N ILE A 157 11.84 -19.47 -7.81
CA ILE A 157 13.15 -18.87 -8.07
C ILE A 157 14.18 -19.97 -8.33
N GLU A 158 14.19 -21.05 -7.55
CA GLU A 158 15.12 -22.18 -7.75
C GLU A 158 14.92 -22.93 -9.07
N LYS A 159 13.72 -22.85 -9.66
CA LYS A 159 13.45 -23.45 -10.98
C LYS A 159 13.93 -22.61 -12.16
N LEU A 160 14.30 -21.35 -11.92
CA LEU A 160 14.87 -20.50 -12.96
C LEU A 160 16.32 -20.90 -13.25
N PRO A 161 16.79 -20.79 -14.52
CA PRO A 161 18.14 -21.21 -14.90
C PRO A 161 19.27 -20.60 -14.07
N GLU A 162 19.12 -19.34 -13.66
CA GLU A 162 20.10 -18.60 -12.86
C GLU A 162 19.64 -18.39 -11.41
N GLY A 163 18.54 -19.03 -10.99
CA GLY A 163 17.98 -18.91 -9.64
C GLY A 163 17.81 -17.46 -9.19
N TYR A 164 18.34 -17.12 -8.02
CA TYR A 164 18.32 -15.75 -7.48
C TYR A 164 19.09 -14.72 -8.33
N GLN A 165 20.05 -15.16 -9.15
CA GLN A 165 20.83 -14.29 -10.02
C GLN A 165 20.12 -13.98 -11.34
N THR A 166 18.93 -14.55 -11.56
CA THR A 166 18.12 -14.26 -12.76
C THR A 166 17.86 -12.75 -12.85
N ARG A 167 18.30 -12.14 -13.94
CA ARG A 167 18.10 -10.73 -14.23
C ARG A 167 16.70 -10.48 -14.75
N LEU A 168 16.04 -9.50 -14.17
CA LEU A 168 14.73 -9.03 -14.60
C LEU A 168 14.90 -7.86 -15.56
N SER A 169 14.16 -7.88 -16.67
CA SER A 169 13.98 -6.70 -17.51
C SER A 169 13.12 -5.65 -16.80
N GLU A 170 13.05 -4.46 -17.38
CA GLU A 170 12.22 -3.37 -16.86
C GLU A 170 10.78 -3.86 -16.59
N GLY A 171 10.32 -3.67 -15.36
CA GLY A 171 9.02 -4.16 -14.89
C GLY A 171 8.90 -5.68 -14.74
N GLY A 172 9.99 -6.47 -14.84
CA GLY A 172 9.99 -7.93 -14.60
C GLY A 172 9.16 -8.72 -15.61
N ASN A 173 9.13 -8.34 -16.90
CA ASN A 173 8.23 -8.89 -17.91
C ASN A 173 8.33 -10.40 -18.16
N THR A 174 9.35 -11.07 -17.62
CA THR A 174 9.53 -12.54 -17.68
C THR A 174 8.78 -13.29 -16.58
N LEU A 175 8.25 -12.59 -15.57
CA LEU A 175 7.53 -13.16 -14.44
C LEU A 175 6.03 -12.92 -14.55
N SER A 176 5.24 -13.87 -14.08
CA SER A 176 3.79 -13.70 -13.91
C SER A 176 3.47 -12.62 -12.85
N GLY A 177 2.27 -12.07 -12.88
CA GLY A 177 1.83 -11.08 -11.90
C GLY A 177 1.94 -11.57 -10.45
N GLY A 178 1.58 -12.84 -10.21
CA GLY A 178 1.69 -13.46 -8.89
C GLY A 178 3.13 -13.68 -8.42
N GLU A 179 4.07 -13.97 -9.33
CA GLU A 179 5.50 -14.08 -9.00
C GLU A 179 6.09 -12.73 -8.64
N LYS A 180 5.78 -11.68 -9.40
CA LYS A 180 6.18 -10.31 -9.10
C LYS A 180 5.68 -9.87 -7.72
N GLN A 181 4.41 -10.14 -7.42
CA GLN A 181 3.79 -9.80 -6.14
C GLN A 181 4.48 -10.53 -4.98
N ARG A 182 4.80 -11.82 -5.12
CA ARG A 182 5.53 -12.55 -4.08
C ARG A 182 6.95 -12.02 -3.85
N ILE A 183 7.66 -11.57 -4.89
CA ILE A 183 8.96 -10.89 -4.73
C ILE A 183 8.79 -9.56 -3.96
N ALA A 184 7.77 -8.76 -4.28
CA ALA A 184 7.47 -7.54 -3.55
C ALA A 184 7.13 -7.82 -2.07
N ILE A 185 6.36 -8.88 -1.79
CA ILE A 185 6.08 -9.34 -0.43
C ILE A 185 7.37 -9.79 0.27
N ALA A 186 8.28 -10.53 -0.40
CA ALA A 186 9.58 -10.91 0.17
C ALA A 186 10.42 -9.69 0.56
N ARG A 187 10.44 -8.66 -0.30
CA ARG A 187 11.07 -7.36 0.00
C ARG A 187 10.49 -6.72 1.27
N ALA A 188 9.16 -6.70 1.39
CA ALA A 188 8.48 -6.14 2.56
C ALA A 188 8.71 -6.97 3.84
N ILE A 189 8.77 -8.30 3.74
CA ILE A 189 9.11 -9.20 4.85
C ILE A 189 10.54 -8.93 5.32
N LEU A 190 11.51 -8.82 4.39
CA LEU A 190 12.91 -8.55 4.70
C LEU A 190 13.09 -7.18 5.37
N LYS A 191 12.38 -6.16 4.90
CA LYS A 191 12.37 -4.83 5.51
C LYS A 191 11.84 -4.86 6.94
N ASN A 192 10.82 -5.67 7.20
CA ASN A 192 10.20 -5.88 8.49
C ASN A 192 9.77 -4.60 9.21
N ALA A 193 9.28 -3.59 8.48
CA ALA A 193 8.79 -2.36 9.06
C ALA A 193 7.52 -2.58 9.90
N PRO A 194 7.29 -1.81 10.98
CA PRO A 194 6.15 -1.96 11.89
C PRO A 194 4.81 -1.50 11.29
N ILE A 195 4.83 -0.61 10.31
CA ILE A 195 3.64 -0.15 9.58
C ILE A 195 3.64 -0.78 8.20
N LEU A 196 2.50 -1.27 7.77
CA LEU A 196 2.31 -1.92 6.47
C LEU A 196 1.15 -1.28 5.71
N LEU A 197 1.42 -0.78 4.52
CA LEU A 197 0.43 -0.30 3.57
C LEU A 197 0.25 -1.34 2.47
N LEU A 198 -0.96 -1.86 2.31
CA LEU A 198 -1.30 -2.90 1.33
C LEU A 198 -2.38 -2.40 0.37
N ASP A 199 -2.21 -2.67 -0.92
CA ASP A 199 -3.30 -2.59 -1.91
C ASP A 199 -3.59 -4.00 -2.43
N GLU A 200 -4.78 -4.53 -2.08
CA GLU A 200 -5.21 -5.90 -2.42
C GLU A 200 -5.75 -6.05 -3.84
N SER A 201 -5.60 -5.08 -4.69
CA SER A 201 -6.08 -5.22 -6.07
C SER A 201 -5.32 -6.34 -6.80
N THR A 202 -5.81 -7.56 -6.64
CA THR A 202 -5.31 -8.76 -7.32
C THR A 202 -6.22 -9.05 -8.50
N ALA A 203 -5.99 -8.39 -9.63
CA ALA A 203 -6.67 -8.76 -10.87
C ALA A 203 -6.09 -10.09 -11.38
N SER A 204 -6.97 -11.07 -11.63
CA SER A 204 -6.75 -12.26 -12.49
C SER A 204 -5.57 -13.17 -12.11
N LEU A 205 -5.46 -13.59 -10.85
CA LEU A 205 -4.57 -14.67 -10.45
C LEU A 205 -5.32 -16.01 -10.47
N ASP A 206 -4.62 -17.09 -10.84
CA ASP A 206 -5.14 -18.43 -10.65
C ASP A 206 -5.24 -18.77 -9.14
N ALA A 207 -6.11 -19.73 -8.80
CA ALA A 207 -6.43 -20.06 -7.41
C ALA A 207 -5.20 -20.54 -6.59
N ASP A 208 -4.23 -21.21 -7.21
CA ASP A 208 -3.01 -21.68 -6.53
C ASP A 208 -2.07 -20.52 -6.17
N ASN A 209 -1.85 -19.59 -7.10
CA ASN A 209 -1.08 -18.38 -6.83
C ASN A 209 -1.78 -17.48 -5.80
N GLU A 210 -3.09 -17.37 -5.86
CA GLU A 210 -3.87 -16.62 -4.88
C GLU A 210 -3.70 -17.17 -3.45
N ALA A 211 -3.77 -18.49 -3.28
CA ALA A 211 -3.56 -19.12 -1.97
C ALA A 211 -2.16 -18.86 -1.41
N LYS A 212 -1.12 -18.96 -2.25
CA LYS A 212 0.28 -18.67 -1.86
C LYS A 212 0.48 -17.21 -1.45
N ILE A 213 -0.10 -16.28 -2.20
CA ILE A 213 -0.05 -14.84 -1.89
C ILE A 213 -0.74 -14.56 -0.56
N ASN A 214 -1.93 -15.12 -0.32
CA ASN A 214 -2.66 -14.93 0.93
C ASN A 214 -1.85 -15.40 2.13
N GLN A 215 -1.25 -16.61 2.07
CA GLN A 215 -0.35 -17.11 3.12
C GLN A 215 0.85 -16.18 3.38
N ALA A 216 1.42 -15.61 2.32
CA ALA A 216 2.53 -14.68 2.42
C ALA A 216 2.10 -13.35 3.07
N LEU A 217 0.93 -12.83 2.70
CA LEU A 217 0.35 -11.61 3.27
C LEU A 217 -0.02 -11.81 4.75
N ASP A 218 -0.67 -12.92 5.12
CA ASP A 218 -0.99 -13.24 6.52
C ASP A 218 0.28 -13.22 7.40
N ARG A 219 1.37 -13.78 6.86
CA ARG A 219 2.66 -13.78 7.55
C ARG A 219 3.26 -12.38 7.66
N LEU A 220 3.15 -11.58 6.60
CA LEU A 220 3.66 -10.21 6.55
C LEU A 220 2.89 -9.28 7.51
N MET A 221 1.56 -9.43 7.63
CA MET A 221 0.71 -8.59 8.47
C MET A 221 0.86 -8.84 9.97
N LYS A 222 1.33 -10.02 10.36
CA LYS A 222 1.36 -10.44 11.77
C LYS A 222 2.21 -9.50 12.65
N GLY A 223 1.58 -8.93 13.69
CA GLY A 223 2.23 -8.05 14.66
C GLY A 223 2.60 -6.68 14.11
N LYS A 224 1.88 -6.19 13.10
CA LYS A 224 2.10 -4.88 12.48
C LYS A 224 0.83 -4.02 12.52
N THR A 225 1.02 -2.72 12.42
CA THR A 225 -0.06 -1.77 12.15
C THR A 225 -0.31 -1.77 10.65
N VAL A 226 -1.45 -2.30 10.21
CA VAL A 226 -1.75 -2.54 8.80
C VAL A 226 -2.87 -1.62 8.32
N PHE A 227 -2.61 -0.94 7.22
CA PHE A 227 -3.63 -0.30 6.40
C PHE A 227 -3.77 -1.08 5.10
N VAL A 228 -4.95 -1.62 4.85
CA VAL A 228 -5.21 -2.39 3.63
C VAL A 228 -6.34 -1.75 2.82
N ILE A 229 -6.06 -1.42 1.56
CA ILE A 229 -7.10 -1.12 0.58
C ILE A 229 -7.70 -2.45 0.19
N ALA A 230 -8.85 -2.78 0.81
CA ALA A 230 -9.40 -4.11 0.75
C ALA A 230 -10.43 -4.23 -0.39
N HIS A 231 -10.24 -5.25 -1.21
CA HIS A 231 -11.17 -5.66 -2.26
C HIS A 231 -11.77 -7.04 -2.00
N ARG A 232 -11.25 -7.77 -1.01
CA ARG A 232 -11.68 -9.12 -0.65
C ARG A 232 -12.53 -9.11 0.61
N LEU A 233 -13.67 -9.78 0.55
CA LEU A 233 -14.59 -9.84 1.69
C LEU A 233 -13.94 -10.45 2.94
N ASN A 234 -13.07 -11.45 2.79
CA ASN A 234 -12.39 -12.08 3.93
C ASN A 234 -11.47 -11.12 4.68
N THR A 235 -10.71 -10.28 3.98
CA THR A 235 -9.86 -9.25 4.59
C THR A 235 -10.69 -8.22 5.32
N ILE A 236 -11.80 -7.78 4.69
CA ILE A 236 -12.72 -6.81 5.28
C ILE A 236 -13.35 -7.37 6.56
N GLN A 237 -13.84 -8.62 6.54
CA GLN A 237 -14.51 -9.24 7.68
C GLN A 237 -13.60 -9.47 8.89
N ASN A 238 -12.31 -9.71 8.65
CA ASN A 238 -11.32 -9.98 9.69
C ASN A 238 -10.55 -8.72 10.15
N ALA A 239 -10.82 -7.55 9.60
CA ALA A 239 -10.20 -6.31 10.02
C ALA A 239 -10.69 -5.87 11.40
N ASP A 240 -9.79 -5.32 12.21
CA ASP A 240 -10.11 -4.74 13.53
C ASP A 240 -10.93 -3.46 13.38
N GLN A 241 -10.73 -2.73 12.29
CA GLN A 241 -11.46 -1.53 11.93
C GLN A 241 -11.71 -1.50 10.42
N ILE A 242 -12.89 -1.09 10.02
CA ILE A 242 -13.28 -0.85 8.64
C ILE A 242 -13.63 0.63 8.51
N ILE A 243 -13.09 1.26 7.46
CA ILE A 243 -13.40 2.65 7.10
C ILE A 243 -13.96 2.64 5.69
N LEU A 244 -15.23 2.96 5.54
CA LEU A 244 -15.89 3.15 4.25
C LEU A 244 -15.73 4.60 3.83
N LEU A 245 -14.94 4.80 2.77
CA LEU A 245 -14.73 6.10 2.13
C LEU A 245 -15.68 6.26 0.94
N ASN A 246 -16.38 7.38 0.90
CA ASN A 246 -17.19 7.78 -0.23
C ASN A 246 -16.99 9.26 -0.53
N GLN A 247 -16.69 9.60 -1.78
CA GLN A 247 -16.48 10.98 -2.25
C GLN A 247 -15.54 11.79 -1.33
N GLY A 248 -14.43 11.18 -0.92
CA GLY A 248 -13.41 11.81 -0.07
C GLY A 248 -13.80 12.01 1.39
N ARG A 249 -14.86 11.39 1.89
CA ARG A 249 -15.33 11.46 3.27
C ARG A 249 -15.46 10.08 3.89
N ILE A 250 -15.36 9.98 5.21
CA ILE A 250 -15.73 8.78 5.94
C ILE A 250 -17.25 8.72 6.01
N GLU A 251 -17.84 7.74 5.36
CA GLU A 251 -19.29 7.51 5.39
C GLU A 251 -19.69 6.63 6.58
N GLU A 252 -18.95 5.53 6.76
CA GLU A 252 -19.14 4.62 7.88
C GLU A 252 -17.79 4.16 8.42
N MET A 253 -17.72 3.91 9.72
CA MET A 253 -16.54 3.35 10.39
C MET A 253 -16.97 2.47 11.57
N GLY A 254 -16.28 1.35 11.76
CA GLY A 254 -16.52 0.39 12.83
C GLY A 254 -15.95 -1.00 12.50
N THR A 255 -16.30 -1.99 13.31
CA THR A 255 -16.03 -3.40 13.05
C THR A 255 -17.06 -4.00 12.06
N HIS A 256 -16.75 -5.14 11.48
CA HIS A 256 -17.68 -5.88 10.61
C HIS A 256 -19.07 -6.06 11.25
N THR A 257 -19.09 -6.52 12.50
CA THR A 257 -20.34 -6.76 13.22
C THR A 257 -21.15 -5.48 13.48
N GLU A 258 -20.48 -4.40 13.88
CA GLU A 258 -21.13 -3.11 14.12
C GLU A 258 -21.73 -2.52 12.84
N LEU A 259 -20.98 -2.58 11.72
CA LEU A 259 -21.44 -2.05 10.45
C LEU A 259 -22.57 -2.88 9.84
N LEU A 260 -22.55 -4.20 9.98
CA LEU A 260 -23.69 -5.04 9.59
C LEU A 260 -24.97 -4.71 10.37
N ALA A 261 -24.83 -4.45 11.68
CA ALA A 261 -25.98 -4.10 12.53
C ALA A 261 -26.60 -2.75 12.17
N LYS A 262 -25.80 -1.78 11.67
CA LYS A 262 -26.27 -0.46 11.19
C LYS A 262 -27.16 -0.56 9.95
N LYS A 263 -27.02 -1.64 9.14
CA LYS A 263 -27.73 -1.82 7.86
C LYS A 263 -27.57 -0.65 6.90
N GLY A 264 -26.42 0.02 6.91
CA GLY A 264 -26.08 1.11 6.02
C GLY A 264 -25.44 0.63 4.71
N HIS A 265 -24.70 1.50 4.04
CA HIS A 265 -24.07 1.22 2.75
C HIS A 265 -23.06 0.05 2.82
N TYR A 266 -22.33 -0.09 3.93
CA TYR A 266 -21.48 -1.25 4.15
C TYR A 266 -22.26 -2.57 4.09
N TYR A 267 -23.41 -2.64 4.73
CA TYR A 267 -24.27 -3.84 4.70
C TYR A 267 -24.72 -4.17 3.27
N GLU A 268 -25.13 -3.17 2.50
CA GLU A 268 -25.53 -3.34 1.10
C GLU A 268 -24.37 -3.89 0.26
N MET A 269 -23.17 -3.34 0.39
CA MET A 269 -21.96 -3.81 -0.30
C MET A 269 -21.66 -5.28 0.03
N VAL A 270 -21.75 -5.69 1.30
CA VAL A 270 -21.51 -7.08 1.71
C VAL A 270 -22.55 -8.00 1.09
N GLN A 271 -23.85 -7.62 1.11
CA GLN A 271 -24.92 -8.43 0.51
C GLN A 271 -24.74 -8.62 -1.01
N GLU A 272 -24.30 -7.60 -1.72
CA GLU A 272 -24.00 -7.67 -3.15
C GLU A 272 -22.83 -8.62 -3.45
N GLN A 273 -21.73 -8.53 -2.67
CA GLN A 273 -20.59 -9.42 -2.84
C GLN A 273 -20.93 -10.88 -2.51
N GLU A 274 -21.74 -11.15 -1.50
CA GLU A 274 -22.21 -12.50 -1.17
C GLU A 274 -23.10 -13.08 -2.26
N LYS A 275 -24.00 -12.28 -2.84
CA LYS A 275 -24.83 -12.69 -3.98
C LYS A 275 -23.98 -13.03 -5.20
N ALA A 276 -22.98 -12.22 -5.52
CA ALA A 276 -22.04 -12.46 -6.61
C ALA A 276 -21.26 -13.77 -6.42
N LYS A 277 -20.76 -14.04 -5.20
CA LYS A 277 -20.09 -15.33 -4.88
C LYS A 277 -21.01 -16.54 -5.07
N LYS A 278 -22.25 -16.46 -4.61
CA LYS A 278 -23.24 -17.56 -4.76
C LYS A 278 -23.59 -17.82 -6.23
N TRP A 279 -23.59 -16.80 -7.06
CA TRP A 279 -23.87 -16.93 -8.50
C TRP A 279 -22.75 -17.66 -9.24
N ILE A 280 -21.49 -17.36 -8.89
CA ILE A 280 -20.30 -18.05 -9.47
C ILE A 280 -20.26 -19.52 -9.07
N VAL A 281 -20.64 -19.87 -7.82
CA VAL A 281 -20.61 -21.25 -7.31
C VAL A 281 -21.77 -22.09 -7.87
N ASN A 282 -22.93 -21.50 -8.16
CA ASN A 282 -24.12 -22.20 -8.63
C ASN A 282 -24.28 -22.17 -10.16
N GLY A 283 -23.43 -21.45 -10.89
CA GLY A 283 -23.47 -21.28 -12.35
C GLY A 283 -22.36 -22.00 -13.11
N ALA A 284 -21.60 -22.91 -12.44
CA ALA A 284 -20.57 -23.75 -13.04
C ALA A 284 -21.05 -25.19 -13.14
#